data_e1b90765e842b0164b028986bc21f0f6
#
_entry.id   e1b90765e842b0164b028986bc21f0f6
#
_cell.length_a   1.000
_cell.length_b   1.000
_cell.length_c   1.000
_cell.angle_alpha   90.00
_cell.angle_beta   90.00
_cell.angle_gamma   90.00
#
_symmetry.space_group_name_H-M   'P 1'
#
loop_
_entity.id
_entity.type
_entity.pdbx_description
1 polymer ?
#
loop_
_entity_poly.entity_id
_entity_poly.type
_entity_poly.pdbx_seq_one_letter_code
_entity_poly.pdbx_strand_id
1 'polypeptide(L)'
;APKNDREINKNSRCSLNFPYLLLQVLYRKLGRKINGKINDFFKPNNLLSIFEEYLPFKGSKVNKEDIKDFMEMLVRARLALDICFIRPTEYGYSLDMNLNEDNESLKNLLMLQSMLYVSSSNYTNYRWFNWLMDEVERYGLPDVNLLYSSLKKKMDNESPLPEYKALTYSGDNRYWFWRLDFYIWQHRKELFHKDSPEMTIVENYVFKRNRSIEHIAPQTP
;
A
#
# COMPACT_ATOMS: atom_id res chain seq x y z
N ALA A 1 8.93 -15.47 -34.43
CA ALA A 1 8.68 -16.04 -33.10
C ALA A 1 7.74 -15.08 -32.37
N PRO A 2 6.65 -15.53 -31.75
CA PRO A 2 5.76 -14.68 -31.01
C PRO A 2 6.54 -14.10 -29.80
N LYS A 3 6.50 -12.77 -29.65
CA LYS A 3 7.04 -12.07 -28.50
C LYS A 3 6.34 -12.60 -27.24
N ASN A 4 7.15 -13.00 -26.30
CA ASN A 4 6.79 -13.66 -25.07
C ASN A 4 5.68 -12.90 -24.32
N ASP A 5 4.50 -13.51 -24.19
CA ASP A 5 3.37 -13.05 -23.34
C ASP A 5 3.77 -12.77 -21.87
N ARG A 6 4.98 -13.18 -21.47
CA ARG A 6 5.55 -12.89 -20.16
C ARG A 6 6.00 -11.44 -19.97
N GLU A 7 6.33 -10.69 -21.04
CA GLU A 7 6.73 -9.28 -20.93
C GLU A 7 5.52 -8.33 -20.80
N ILE A 8 4.41 -8.65 -21.46
CA ILE A 8 3.17 -7.87 -21.34
C ILE A 8 2.59 -7.92 -19.92
N ASN A 9 2.78 -9.05 -19.21
CA ASN A 9 2.27 -9.24 -17.85
C ASN A 9 3.08 -8.58 -16.73
N LYS A 10 4.32 -8.15 -16.97
CA LYS A 10 5.13 -7.46 -15.94
C LYS A 10 4.64 -6.05 -15.65
N ASN A 11 4.15 -5.34 -16.65
CA ASN A 11 3.72 -3.94 -16.54
C ASN A 11 2.27 -3.76 -16.04
N SER A 12 1.51 -4.84 -15.88
CA SER A 12 0.10 -4.81 -15.47
C SER A 12 -0.18 -5.46 -14.10
N ARG A 13 0.86 -5.81 -13.34
CA ARG A 13 0.65 -6.46 -12.04
C ARG A 13 0.11 -5.46 -11.03
N CYS A 14 -1.13 -5.71 -10.60
CA CYS A 14 -1.69 -5.04 -9.44
C CYS A 14 -0.81 -5.30 -8.20
N SER A 15 -0.59 -4.29 -7.38
CA SER A 15 0.17 -4.40 -6.13
C SER A 15 -0.51 -5.31 -5.09
N LEU A 16 -1.82 -5.51 -5.22
CA LEU A 16 -2.61 -6.40 -4.41
C LEU A 16 -3.19 -7.52 -5.30
N ASN A 17 -2.84 -8.77 -5.05
CA ASN A 17 -3.39 -9.86 -5.83
C ASN A 17 -4.86 -10.17 -5.45
N PHE A 18 -5.59 -10.83 -6.35
CA PHE A 18 -7.03 -10.98 -6.25
C PHE A 18 -7.54 -11.66 -4.97
N PRO A 19 -6.95 -12.75 -4.45
CA PRO A 19 -7.37 -13.34 -3.18
C PRO A 19 -7.31 -12.36 -2.02
N TYR A 20 -6.29 -11.51 -1.95
CA TYR A 20 -6.18 -10.50 -0.90
C TYR A 20 -7.16 -9.36 -1.09
N LEU A 21 -7.46 -8.96 -2.32
CA LEU A 21 -8.50 -7.98 -2.59
C LEU A 21 -9.85 -8.49 -2.08
N LEU A 22 -10.20 -9.73 -2.35
CA LEU A 22 -11.43 -10.35 -1.84
C LEU A 22 -11.50 -10.30 -0.30
N LEU A 23 -10.42 -10.70 0.37
CA LEU A 23 -10.35 -10.68 1.84
C LEU A 23 -10.40 -9.25 2.41
N GLN A 24 -9.75 -8.28 1.76
CA GLN A 24 -9.81 -6.87 2.20
C GLN A 24 -11.23 -6.30 2.06
N VAL A 25 -11.91 -6.59 0.94
CA VAL A 25 -13.29 -6.14 0.74
C VAL A 25 -14.24 -6.80 1.74
N LEU A 26 -14.08 -8.11 1.98
CA LEU A 26 -14.89 -8.81 2.98
C LEU A 26 -14.64 -8.24 4.39
N TYR A 27 -13.39 -8.01 4.77
CA TYR A 27 -13.03 -7.41 6.04
C TYR A 27 -13.69 -6.03 6.23
N ARG A 28 -13.75 -5.20 5.19
CA ARG A 28 -14.45 -3.92 5.21
C ARG A 28 -15.96 -4.10 5.36
N LYS A 29 -16.58 -5.01 4.59
CA LYS A 29 -18.01 -5.33 4.71
C LYS A 29 -18.41 -5.74 6.13
N LEU A 30 -17.53 -6.46 6.83
CA LEU A 30 -17.71 -6.86 8.23
C LEU A 30 -17.45 -5.72 9.24
N GLY A 31 -17.29 -4.49 8.78
CA GLY A 31 -16.95 -3.36 9.64
C GLY A 31 -15.60 -3.52 10.34
N ARG A 32 -14.70 -4.31 9.75
CA ARG A 32 -13.37 -4.66 10.29
C ARG A 32 -13.44 -5.48 11.59
N LYS A 33 -14.59 -6.13 11.82
CA LYS A 33 -14.82 -7.02 12.98
C LYS A 33 -14.82 -8.47 12.50
N ILE A 34 -13.92 -9.26 13.04
CA ILE A 34 -13.79 -10.68 12.72
C ILE A 34 -13.64 -11.50 14.02
N ASN A 35 -14.02 -12.75 13.95
CA ASN A 35 -13.74 -13.71 15.01
C ASN A 35 -12.31 -14.27 14.79
N GLY A 36 -11.54 -14.40 15.85
CA GLY A 36 -10.20 -14.98 15.81
C GLY A 36 -9.08 -13.98 15.43
N LYS A 37 -7.97 -14.55 14.96
CA LYS A 37 -6.76 -13.76 14.67
C LYS A 37 -6.81 -13.17 13.27
N ILE A 38 -6.53 -11.88 13.16
CA ILE A 38 -6.49 -11.14 11.89
C ILE A 38 -5.50 -11.78 10.88
N ASN A 39 -4.38 -12.32 11.36
CA ASN A 39 -3.40 -12.99 10.50
C ASN A 39 -3.97 -14.27 9.84
N ASP A 40 -4.87 -14.98 10.51
CA ASP A 40 -5.51 -16.18 9.96
C ASP A 40 -6.59 -15.81 8.94
N PHE A 41 -7.30 -14.71 9.15
CA PHE A 41 -8.26 -14.16 8.21
C PHE A 41 -7.60 -13.79 6.87
N PHE A 42 -6.40 -13.23 6.89
CA PHE A 42 -5.72 -12.81 5.65
C PHE A 42 -4.85 -13.89 5.01
N LYS A 43 -4.99 -15.16 5.37
CA LYS A 43 -4.33 -16.28 4.69
C LYS A 43 -5.11 -16.71 3.45
N PRO A 44 -4.55 -16.65 2.23
CA PRO A 44 -5.24 -17.08 1.01
C PRO A 44 -5.72 -18.53 1.04
N ASN A 45 -5.00 -19.40 1.73
CA ASN A 45 -5.38 -20.81 1.88
C ASN A 45 -6.70 -20.99 2.66
N ASN A 46 -7.09 -19.99 3.46
CA ASN A 46 -8.34 -20.00 4.22
C ASN A 46 -9.49 -19.29 3.49
N LEU A 47 -9.26 -18.80 2.25
CA LEU A 47 -10.22 -17.96 1.52
C LEU A 47 -11.62 -18.60 1.49
N LEU A 48 -11.72 -19.86 1.08
CA LEU A 48 -13.01 -20.53 0.94
C LEU A 48 -13.72 -20.70 2.28
N SER A 49 -13.02 -21.14 3.33
CA SER A 49 -13.61 -21.31 4.66
C SER A 49 -14.05 -19.99 5.27
N ILE A 50 -13.29 -18.91 5.04
CA ILE A 50 -13.65 -17.57 5.49
C ILE A 50 -14.92 -17.08 4.80
N PHE A 51 -15.04 -17.30 3.47
CA PHE A 51 -16.24 -16.92 2.76
C PHE A 51 -17.44 -17.81 3.15
N GLU A 52 -17.26 -19.10 3.40
CA GLU A 52 -18.30 -19.97 3.93
C GLU A 52 -18.80 -19.53 5.31
N GLU A 53 -17.91 -19.01 6.16
CA GLU A 53 -18.26 -18.51 7.49
C GLU A 53 -19.00 -17.17 7.44
N TYR A 54 -18.48 -16.18 6.69
CA TYR A 54 -18.94 -14.80 6.78
C TYR A 54 -19.85 -14.36 5.62
N LEU A 55 -19.75 -15.01 4.46
CA LEU A 55 -20.55 -14.70 3.27
C LEU A 55 -20.86 -15.97 2.47
N PRO A 56 -21.67 -16.90 3.00
CA PRO A 56 -21.92 -18.17 2.37
C PRO A 56 -22.66 -18.02 1.03
N PHE A 57 -22.19 -18.75 0.00
CA PHE A 57 -22.77 -18.75 -1.34
C PHE A 57 -23.73 -19.92 -1.59
N LYS A 58 -23.80 -20.88 -0.67
CA LYS A 58 -24.59 -22.11 -0.80
C LYS A 58 -25.33 -22.42 0.49
N GLY A 59 -26.47 -23.12 0.36
CA GLY A 59 -27.26 -23.59 1.49
C GLY A 59 -28.28 -22.56 2.02
N SER A 60 -28.89 -22.87 3.15
CA SER A 60 -29.96 -22.08 3.75
C SER A 60 -29.53 -20.73 4.38
N LYS A 61 -28.24 -20.54 4.54
CA LYS A 61 -27.66 -19.29 5.13
C LYS A 61 -27.35 -18.22 4.07
N VAL A 62 -27.64 -18.50 2.79
CA VAL A 62 -27.34 -17.53 1.72
C VAL A 62 -28.23 -16.31 1.84
N ASN A 63 -27.60 -15.14 1.97
CA ASN A 63 -28.27 -13.83 1.86
C ASN A 63 -27.88 -13.18 0.54
N LYS A 64 -28.84 -13.05 -0.38
CA LYS A 64 -28.62 -12.47 -1.71
C LYS A 64 -28.23 -11.00 -1.65
N GLU A 65 -28.79 -10.22 -0.74
CA GLU A 65 -28.45 -8.81 -0.58
C GLU A 65 -27.02 -8.62 -0.07
N ASP A 66 -26.58 -9.44 0.89
CA ASP A 66 -25.20 -9.41 1.36
C ASP A 66 -24.19 -9.72 0.26
N ILE A 67 -24.52 -10.69 -0.61
CA ILE A 67 -23.68 -11.03 -1.77
C ILE A 67 -23.66 -9.86 -2.76
N LYS A 68 -24.80 -9.26 -3.06
CA LYS A 68 -24.91 -8.10 -3.94
C LYS A 68 -24.09 -6.94 -3.42
N ASP A 69 -24.24 -6.58 -2.14
CA ASP A 69 -23.46 -5.51 -1.50
C ASP A 69 -21.96 -5.78 -1.57
N PHE A 70 -21.56 -7.03 -1.31
CA PHE A 70 -20.15 -7.43 -1.44
C PHE A 70 -19.63 -7.25 -2.87
N MET A 71 -20.41 -7.64 -3.88
CA MET A 71 -20.04 -7.48 -5.28
C MET A 71 -19.91 -6.01 -5.68
N GLU A 72 -20.83 -5.16 -5.23
CA GLU A 72 -20.73 -3.71 -5.45
C GLU A 72 -19.48 -3.11 -4.79
N MET A 73 -19.21 -3.48 -3.54
CA MET A 73 -17.98 -3.08 -2.85
C MET A 73 -16.73 -3.56 -3.58
N LEU A 74 -16.76 -4.79 -4.11
CA LEU A 74 -15.63 -5.38 -4.85
C LEU A 74 -15.35 -4.61 -6.15
N VAL A 75 -16.39 -4.25 -6.90
CA VAL A 75 -16.26 -3.46 -8.13
C VAL A 75 -15.66 -2.09 -7.81
N ARG A 76 -16.17 -1.39 -6.79
CA ARG A 76 -15.64 -0.09 -6.35
C ARG A 76 -14.17 -0.21 -5.91
N ALA A 77 -13.85 -1.23 -5.11
CA ALA A 77 -12.49 -1.48 -4.66
C ALA A 77 -11.54 -1.77 -5.83
N ARG A 78 -12.02 -2.51 -6.84
CA ARG A 78 -11.22 -2.81 -8.03
C ARG A 78 -10.94 -1.54 -8.85
N LEU A 79 -11.95 -0.69 -9.08
CA LEU A 79 -11.77 0.58 -9.78
C LEU A 79 -10.81 1.51 -9.03
N ALA A 80 -10.97 1.63 -7.70
CA ALA A 80 -10.04 2.41 -6.89
C ALA A 80 -8.61 1.89 -6.96
N LEU A 81 -8.45 0.56 -6.97
CA LEU A 81 -7.15 -0.10 -7.09
C LEU A 81 -6.48 0.20 -8.43
N ASP A 82 -7.26 0.24 -9.50
CA ASP A 82 -6.73 0.51 -10.84
C ASP A 82 -6.34 1.98 -11.03
N ILE A 83 -6.99 2.92 -10.35
CA ILE A 83 -6.78 4.36 -10.55
C ILE A 83 -5.89 4.97 -9.46
N CYS A 84 -6.17 4.67 -8.18
CA CYS A 84 -5.58 5.38 -7.05
C CYS A 84 -4.44 4.62 -6.38
N PHE A 85 -4.17 3.38 -6.79
CA PHE A 85 -3.15 2.54 -6.16
C PHE A 85 -1.92 2.42 -7.03
N ILE A 86 -0.76 2.39 -6.40
CA ILE A 86 0.51 2.16 -7.10
C ILE A 86 0.55 0.79 -7.76
N ARG A 87 1.20 0.76 -8.93
CA ARG A 87 1.53 -0.48 -9.66
C ARG A 87 3.04 -0.64 -9.72
N PRO A 88 3.58 -1.82 -9.36
CA PRO A 88 4.98 -2.11 -9.59
C PRO A 88 5.30 -2.07 -11.09
N THR A 89 6.38 -1.39 -11.43
CA THR A 89 6.97 -1.36 -12.76
C THR A 89 8.35 -2.02 -12.73
N GLU A 90 9.04 -2.07 -13.86
CA GLU A 90 10.41 -2.59 -13.93
C GLU A 90 11.38 -1.75 -13.10
N TYR A 91 11.20 -0.43 -13.11
CA TYR A 91 12.13 0.52 -12.47
C TYR A 91 11.60 1.15 -11.19
N GLY A 92 10.40 0.82 -10.75
CA GLY A 92 9.80 1.40 -9.55
C GLY A 92 8.29 1.20 -9.49
N TYR A 93 7.56 2.31 -9.41
CA TYR A 93 6.10 2.31 -9.29
C TYR A 93 5.48 3.38 -10.17
N SER A 94 4.23 3.17 -10.57
CA SER A 94 3.40 4.14 -11.29
C SER A 94 2.03 4.29 -10.65
N LEU A 95 1.37 5.42 -10.92
CA LEU A 95 -0.04 5.71 -10.59
C LEU A 95 -0.76 6.14 -11.86
N ASP A 96 -1.98 5.65 -12.05
CA ASP A 96 -2.80 5.90 -13.25
C ASP A 96 -3.96 6.85 -12.94
N MET A 97 -3.63 8.08 -12.53
CA MET A 97 -4.62 9.10 -12.16
C MET A 97 -4.90 10.14 -13.27
N ASN A 98 -4.53 9.83 -14.52
CA ASN A 98 -4.72 10.72 -15.68
C ASN A 98 -4.17 12.16 -15.47
N LEU A 99 -3.07 12.28 -14.73
CA LEU A 99 -2.38 13.52 -14.47
C LEU A 99 -1.02 13.53 -15.17
N ASN A 100 -0.52 14.74 -15.47
CA ASN A 100 0.84 14.88 -15.97
C ASN A 100 1.85 14.32 -14.95
N GLU A 101 2.81 13.53 -15.40
CA GLU A 101 3.88 12.93 -14.56
C GLU A 101 4.71 13.98 -13.81
N ASP A 102 4.78 15.21 -14.32
CA ASP A 102 5.46 16.33 -13.65
C ASP A 102 4.67 16.95 -12.49
N ASN A 103 3.43 16.51 -12.25
CA ASN A 103 2.63 16.99 -11.14
C ASN A 103 3.27 16.59 -9.81
N GLU A 104 3.72 17.58 -9.03
CA GLU A 104 4.40 17.37 -7.75
C GLU A 104 3.50 16.63 -6.73
N SER A 105 2.20 16.86 -6.75
CA SER A 105 1.26 16.17 -5.88
C SER A 105 1.13 14.68 -6.22
N LEU A 106 1.18 14.35 -7.52
CA LEU A 106 1.21 12.97 -7.97
C LEU A 106 2.52 12.29 -7.53
N LYS A 107 3.65 12.97 -7.67
CA LYS A 107 4.96 12.47 -7.18
C LYS A 107 4.93 12.23 -5.67
N ASN A 108 4.36 13.17 -4.91
CA ASN A 108 4.22 13.03 -3.45
C ASN A 108 3.35 11.82 -3.06
N LEU A 109 2.22 11.63 -3.74
CA LEU A 109 1.33 10.50 -3.50
C LEU A 109 2.00 9.17 -3.89
N LEU A 110 2.70 9.14 -5.04
CA LEU A 110 3.45 7.98 -5.51
C LEU A 110 4.52 7.55 -4.51
N MET A 111 5.32 8.51 -4.01
CA MET A 111 6.38 8.23 -3.05
C MET A 111 5.83 7.76 -1.70
N LEU A 112 4.75 8.39 -1.20
CA LEU A 112 4.08 7.97 0.03
C LEU A 112 3.56 6.53 -0.09
N GLN A 113 2.85 6.21 -1.15
CA GLN A 113 2.33 4.85 -1.37
C GLN A 113 3.46 3.84 -1.57
N SER A 114 4.54 4.21 -2.26
CA SER A 114 5.71 3.34 -2.45
C SER A 114 6.35 2.98 -1.12
N MET A 115 6.53 3.95 -0.23
CA MET A 115 7.03 3.74 1.13
C MET A 115 6.09 2.82 1.91
N LEU A 116 4.79 3.09 1.92
CA LEU A 116 3.80 2.25 2.62
C LEU A 116 3.77 0.82 2.06
N TYR A 117 3.91 0.66 0.75
CA TYR A 117 3.93 -0.64 0.09
C TYR A 117 5.16 -1.47 0.46
N VAL A 118 6.37 -0.90 0.43
CA VAL A 118 7.60 -1.63 0.78
C VAL A 118 7.70 -1.93 2.26
N SER A 119 7.17 -1.04 3.11
CA SER A 119 7.15 -1.21 4.56
C SER A 119 6.09 -2.22 5.04
N SER A 120 5.10 -2.54 4.20
CA SER A 120 4.07 -3.55 4.50
C SER A 120 4.64 -4.95 4.31
N SER A 121 5.13 -5.57 5.39
CA SER A 121 5.78 -6.88 5.36
C SER A 121 4.81 -8.04 5.16
N ASN A 122 3.55 -7.86 5.53
CA ASN A 122 2.50 -8.84 5.34
C ASN A 122 1.13 -8.16 5.10
N TYR A 123 0.11 -8.95 4.77
CA TYR A 123 -1.20 -8.45 4.29
C TYR A 123 -2.00 -7.72 5.35
N THR A 124 -1.77 -8.01 6.60
CA THR A 124 -2.37 -7.28 7.72
C THR A 124 -1.87 -5.84 7.79
N ASN A 125 -0.71 -5.57 7.23
CA ASN A 125 -0.11 -4.25 7.18
C ASN A 125 -0.61 -3.40 6.00
N TYR A 126 -1.44 -3.96 5.09
CA TYR A 126 -2.12 -3.15 4.07
C TYR A 126 -3.27 -2.31 4.64
N ARG A 127 -3.11 -1.79 5.88
CA ARG A 127 -4.07 -0.85 6.50
C ARG A 127 -4.30 0.37 5.64
N TRP A 128 -3.26 0.85 4.98
CA TRP A 128 -3.32 2.00 4.08
C TRP A 128 -4.21 1.77 2.85
N PHE A 129 -4.43 0.52 2.41
CA PHE A 129 -5.47 0.20 1.42
C PHE A 129 -6.85 0.59 1.95
N ASN A 130 -7.15 0.25 3.20
CA ASN A 130 -8.41 0.63 3.81
C ASN A 130 -8.54 2.15 3.98
N TRP A 131 -7.45 2.86 4.26
CA TRP A 131 -7.46 4.33 4.34
C TRP A 131 -7.81 4.94 2.98
N LEU A 132 -7.21 4.42 1.91
CA LEU A 132 -7.51 4.86 0.55
C LEU A 132 -8.97 4.58 0.19
N MET A 133 -9.46 3.38 0.51
CA MET A 133 -10.86 3.03 0.26
C MET A 133 -11.84 3.88 1.06
N ASP A 134 -11.49 4.28 2.30
CA ASP A 134 -12.32 5.20 3.10
C ASP A 134 -12.48 6.55 2.40
N GLU A 135 -11.42 7.05 1.76
CA GLU A 135 -11.48 8.32 1.01
C GLU A 135 -12.29 8.18 -0.29
N VAL A 136 -12.09 7.07 -1.01
CA VAL A 136 -12.84 6.79 -2.25
C VAL A 136 -14.35 6.61 -1.96
N GLU A 137 -14.73 5.97 -0.86
CA GLU A 137 -16.12 5.82 -0.46
C GLU A 137 -16.75 7.16 -0.05
N ARG A 138 -15.98 8.05 0.57
CA ARG A 138 -16.47 9.33 1.05
C ARG A 138 -16.64 10.37 -0.05
N TYR A 139 -15.72 10.40 -1.00
CA TYR A 139 -15.62 11.48 -1.99
C TYR A 139 -15.74 11.02 -3.44
N GLY A 140 -15.89 9.73 -3.70
CA GLY A 140 -15.74 9.15 -5.04
C GLY A 140 -14.25 9.03 -5.42
N LEU A 141 -13.90 9.35 -6.66
CA LEU A 141 -12.48 9.43 -7.05
C LEU A 141 -11.89 10.75 -6.53
N PRO A 142 -11.08 10.72 -5.46
CA PRO A 142 -10.62 11.92 -4.80
C PRO A 142 -9.55 12.63 -5.64
N ASP A 143 -9.46 13.95 -5.46
CA ASP A 143 -8.32 14.74 -5.91
C ASP A 143 -7.02 14.20 -5.31
N VAL A 144 -5.93 14.30 -6.08
CA VAL A 144 -4.63 13.77 -5.70
C VAL A 144 -4.07 14.40 -4.42
N ASN A 145 -4.30 15.71 -4.21
CA ASN A 145 -3.85 16.43 -3.02
C ASN A 145 -4.65 15.99 -1.78
N LEU A 146 -5.97 15.81 -1.94
CA LEU A 146 -6.83 15.32 -0.88
C LEU A 146 -6.42 13.92 -0.46
N LEU A 147 -6.18 13.04 -1.43
CA LEU A 147 -5.76 11.66 -1.18
C LEU A 147 -4.39 11.61 -0.47
N TYR A 148 -3.42 12.38 -0.97
CA TYR A 148 -2.10 12.47 -0.36
C TYR A 148 -2.17 12.97 1.10
N SER A 149 -2.85 14.10 1.33
CA SER A 149 -2.94 14.71 2.66
C SER A 149 -3.68 13.82 3.66
N SER A 150 -4.73 13.16 3.22
CA SER A 150 -5.49 12.22 4.05
C SER A 150 -4.68 10.98 4.41
N LEU A 151 -4.00 10.34 3.44
CA LEU A 151 -3.14 9.19 3.70
C LEU A 151 -1.98 9.56 4.62
N LYS A 152 -1.34 10.70 4.37
CA LYS A 152 -0.24 11.19 5.22
C LYS A 152 -0.70 11.42 6.65
N LYS A 153 -1.83 12.11 6.85
CA LYS A 153 -2.42 12.36 8.17
C LYS A 153 -2.74 11.06 8.91
N LYS A 154 -3.32 10.08 8.22
CA LYS A 154 -3.62 8.76 8.82
C LYS A 154 -2.36 8.01 9.19
N MET A 155 -1.34 8.03 8.33
CA MET A 155 -0.04 7.44 8.63
C MET A 155 0.60 8.06 9.88
N ASP A 156 0.60 9.38 9.97
CA ASP A 156 1.19 10.10 11.11
C ASP A 156 0.44 9.80 12.42
N ASN A 157 -0.89 9.72 12.38
CA ASN A 157 -1.72 9.44 13.55
C ASN A 157 -1.59 7.99 14.04
N GLU A 158 -1.50 7.01 13.13
CA GLU A 158 -1.42 5.58 13.50
C GLU A 158 0.02 5.13 13.81
N SER A 159 1.01 5.93 13.46
CA SER A 159 2.42 5.64 13.69
C SER A 159 3.11 6.86 14.27
N PRO A 160 2.82 7.25 15.53
CA PRO A 160 3.51 8.34 16.18
C PRO A 160 5.01 8.01 16.32
N LEU A 161 5.85 9.03 16.23
CA LEU A 161 7.30 8.86 16.35
C LEU A 161 7.64 8.19 17.70
N PRO A 162 8.42 7.10 17.68
CA PRO A 162 8.86 6.44 18.90
C PRO A 162 9.92 7.30 19.61
N GLU A 163 10.13 7.02 20.88
CA GLU A 163 11.28 7.59 21.58
C GLU A 163 12.58 7.13 20.90
N TYR A 164 13.55 8.03 20.78
CA TYR A 164 14.83 7.76 20.12
C TYR A 164 15.52 6.48 20.62
N LYS A 165 15.48 6.24 21.93
CA LYS A 165 16.09 5.04 22.55
C LYS A 165 15.42 3.71 22.17
N ALA A 166 14.19 3.76 21.65
CA ALA A 166 13.47 2.58 21.18
C ALA A 166 13.83 2.19 19.74
N LEU A 167 14.52 3.06 19.00
CA LEU A 167 14.95 2.80 17.63
C LEU A 167 16.19 1.91 17.62
N THR A 168 15.95 0.60 17.60
CA THR A 168 17.00 -0.41 17.45
C THR A 168 16.82 -1.18 16.14
N TYR A 169 17.88 -1.80 15.61
CA TYR A 169 17.82 -2.58 14.36
C TYR A 169 17.02 -3.88 14.46
N SER A 170 16.65 -4.31 15.65
CA SER A 170 15.87 -5.52 15.88
C SER A 170 14.38 -5.29 15.68
N GLY A 171 13.70 -6.18 14.95
CA GLY A 171 12.25 -6.21 14.84
C GLY A 171 11.65 -5.23 13.83
N ASP A 172 10.51 -4.64 14.17
CA ASP A 172 9.68 -3.83 13.28
C ASP A 172 10.23 -2.41 13.01
N ASN A 173 11.40 -2.09 13.53
CA ASN A 173 12.02 -0.77 13.40
C ASN A 173 12.44 -0.40 11.98
N ARG A 174 12.50 -1.35 11.06
CA ARG A 174 12.75 -1.07 9.63
C ARG A 174 11.76 -0.08 9.04
N TYR A 175 10.53 -0.05 9.52
CA TYR A 175 9.51 0.91 9.12
C TYR A 175 10.00 2.36 9.28
N TRP A 176 10.71 2.67 10.36
CA TRP A 176 11.20 4.01 10.67
C TRP A 176 12.32 4.48 9.74
N PHE A 177 13.11 3.55 9.19
CA PHE A 177 14.09 3.90 8.15
C PHE A 177 13.41 4.29 6.85
N TRP A 178 12.40 3.54 6.39
CA TRP A 178 11.61 3.95 5.22
C TRP A 178 10.84 5.26 5.46
N ARG A 179 10.39 5.51 6.68
CA ARG A 179 9.81 6.80 7.06
C ARG A 179 10.84 7.93 7.00
N LEU A 180 12.07 7.70 7.43
CA LEU A 180 13.17 8.65 7.34
C LEU A 180 13.52 8.96 5.87
N ASP A 181 13.66 7.92 5.04
CA ASP A 181 13.90 8.08 3.60
C ASP A 181 12.81 8.91 2.95
N PHE A 182 11.53 8.63 3.27
CA PHE A 182 10.40 9.41 2.79
C PHE A 182 10.46 10.87 3.28
N TYR A 183 10.81 11.10 4.52
CA TYR A 183 10.98 12.45 5.08
C TYR A 183 12.09 13.23 4.36
N ILE A 184 13.25 12.63 4.16
CA ILE A 184 14.37 13.22 3.43
C ILE A 184 13.94 13.57 1.99
N TRP A 185 13.27 12.65 1.31
CA TRP A 185 12.76 12.89 -0.05
C TRP A 185 11.73 14.03 -0.07
N GLN A 186 10.82 14.08 0.88
CA GLN A 186 9.78 15.11 0.98
C GLN A 186 10.38 16.50 1.18
N HIS A 187 11.41 16.61 2.02
CA HIS A 187 12.09 17.87 2.38
C HIS A 187 13.38 18.12 1.57
N ARG A 188 13.57 17.38 0.46
CA ARG A 188 14.81 17.44 -0.32
C ARG A 188 15.22 18.85 -0.76
N LYS A 189 14.23 19.70 -1.12
CA LYS A 189 14.46 21.07 -1.57
C LYS A 189 14.93 22.02 -0.43
N GLU A 190 14.66 21.62 0.81
CA GLU A 190 15.10 22.35 2.02
C GLU A 190 16.47 21.84 2.51
N LEU A 191 16.70 20.52 2.33
CA LEU A 191 17.89 19.85 2.85
C LEU A 191 19.10 19.93 1.91
N PHE A 192 18.87 20.01 0.59
CA PHE A 192 19.93 19.92 -0.40
C PHE A 192 19.89 21.09 -1.40
N HIS A 193 21.07 21.51 -1.87
CA HIS A 193 21.15 22.48 -2.96
C HIS A 193 20.66 21.86 -4.27
N LYS A 194 19.97 22.67 -5.09
CA LYS A 194 19.32 22.23 -6.32
C LYS A 194 20.24 21.43 -7.28
N ASP A 195 21.48 21.87 -7.40
CA ASP A 195 22.46 21.32 -8.35
C ASP A 195 23.48 20.39 -7.65
N SER A 196 23.20 19.93 -6.42
CA SER A 196 24.09 19.07 -5.69
C SER A 196 23.95 17.60 -6.13
N PRO A 197 25.02 16.78 -6.02
CA PRO A 197 24.96 15.35 -6.25
C PRO A 197 23.90 14.65 -5.38
N GLU A 198 23.74 15.10 -4.13
CA GLU A 198 22.79 14.58 -3.16
C GLU A 198 21.35 14.80 -3.65
N MET A 199 21.04 15.99 -4.19
CA MET A 199 19.73 16.28 -4.77
C MET A 199 19.41 15.30 -5.91
N THR A 200 20.38 15.06 -6.80
CA THR A 200 20.22 14.12 -7.91
C THR A 200 19.94 12.69 -7.40
N ILE A 201 20.62 12.25 -6.34
CA ILE A 201 20.41 10.94 -5.74
C ILE A 201 18.99 10.85 -5.15
N VAL A 202 18.56 11.86 -4.40
CA VAL A 202 17.26 11.87 -3.72
C VAL A 202 16.10 11.98 -4.70
N GLU A 203 16.24 12.77 -5.76
CA GLU A 203 15.19 12.88 -6.81
C GLU A 203 14.99 11.58 -7.59
N ASN A 204 16.04 10.80 -7.78
CA ASN A 204 15.99 9.49 -8.44
C ASN A 204 15.78 8.33 -7.46
N TYR A 205 15.50 8.61 -6.19
CA TYR A 205 15.29 7.57 -5.19
C TYR A 205 14.02 6.75 -5.46
N VAL A 206 14.14 5.44 -5.39
CA VAL A 206 13.04 4.49 -5.55
C VAL A 206 12.98 3.56 -4.35
N PHE A 207 11.86 3.51 -3.69
CA PHE A 207 11.64 2.58 -2.60
C PHE A 207 11.72 1.13 -3.08
N LYS A 208 12.52 0.31 -2.40
CA LYS A 208 12.67 -1.12 -2.68
C LYS A 208 12.53 -1.92 -1.40
N ARG A 209 12.00 -3.14 -1.53
CA ARG A 209 12.01 -4.11 -0.42
C ARG A 209 13.42 -4.65 -0.23
N ASN A 210 14.21 -4.02 0.60
CA ASN A 210 15.53 -4.53 0.98
C ASN A 210 15.35 -5.56 2.09
N ARG A 211 15.99 -6.73 1.89
CA ARG A 211 16.07 -7.79 2.90
C ARG A 211 17.37 -7.72 3.69
N SER A 212 18.41 -7.11 3.14
CA SER A 212 19.69 -6.87 3.80
C SER A 212 19.63 -5.65 4.71
N ILE A 213 20.32 -5.73 5.82
CA ILE A 213 20.58 -4.61 6.72
C ILE A 213 22.06 -4.28 6.53
N GLU A 214 22.34 -3.08 6.04
CA GLU A 214 23.69 -2.56 5.97
C GLU A 214 24.03 -1.91 7.31
N HIS A 215 25.21 -2.24 7.84
CA HIS A 215 25.73 -1.64 9.07
C HIS A 215 26.68 -0.48 8.72
N ILE A 216 26.47 0.69 9.31
CA ILE A 216 27.34 1.85 9.15
C ILE A 216 28.71 1.61 9.80
N ALA A 217 28.73 0.79 10.86
CA ALA A 217 29.95 0.35 11.52
C ALA A 217 30.05 -1.17 11.47
N PRO A 218 31.25 -1.77 11.32
CA PRO A 218 31.43 -3.21 11.37
C PRO A 218 30.97 -3.75 12.73
N GLN A 219 30.28 -4.89 12.72
CA GLN A 219 29.80 -5.54 13.95
C GLN A 219 30.91 -6.22 14.74
N THR A 220 32.04 -6.47 14.08
CA THR A 220 33.28 -7.03 14.68
C THR A 220 34.44 -6.10 14.35
N PRO A 221 35.26 -5.71 15.35
CA PRO A 221 36.45 -4.93 15.11
C PRO A 221 37.49 -5.68 14.28
#